data_3af9d899115a81115e47e8e3651a373e
#
_entry.id   3af9d899115a81115e47e8e3651a373e
#
_cell.length_a   1.000
_cell.length_b   1.000
_cell.length_c   1.000
_cell.angle_alpha   90.00
_cell.angle_beta   90.00
_cell.angle_gamma   90.00
#
_symmetry.space_group_name_H-M   'P 1'
#
loop_
_entity.id
_entity.type
_entity.pdbx_description
1 polymer ?
#
loop_
_entity_poly.entity_id
_entity_poly.type
_entity_poly.pdbx_seq_one_letter_code
_entity_poly.pdbx_strand_id
1 'polypeptide(L)'
;MEKIILDNYDFNKNLVFCWSAWVWKTYQARKLLENYNNSQIHDKLQKYQITDAKFKQLVKSNWLNLRKPEEYQSSIELYPLEMMIRVWILLYDDLWSSDVTEAYLRDLLFILDERIEKWLINIITTNLTKDELQTKLNERIISRILLNSDVVIFNWEDKRLTNTKYYNF
;
A
#
# COMPACT_ATOMS: atom_id res chain seq x y z
N MET A 1 -2.89 -17.02 -16.37
CA MET A 1 -1.65 -16.24 -16.55
C MET A 1 -1.21 -15.51 -15.25
N GLU A 2 -2.10 -15.37 -14.25
CA GLU A 2 -1.91 -14.52 -13.07
C GLU A 2 -1.19 -15.21 -11.89
N LYS A 3 -1.14 -16.53 -11.87
CA LYS A 3 -0.50 -17.29 -10.77
C LYS A 3 1.04 -17.21 -10.82
N ILE A 4 1.60 -16.92 -11.99
CA ILE A 4 3.06 -16.94 -12.22
C ILE A 4 3.74 -15.63 -11.75
N ILE A 5 3.04 -14.51 -11.79
CA ILE A 5 3.62 -13.20 -11.45
C ILE A 5 3.88 -13.09 -9.93
N LEU A 6 3.07 -13.77 -9.13
CA LEU A 6 3.08 -13.57 -7.67
C LEU A 6 3.99 -14.56 -6.92
N ASP A 7 4.23 -15.75 -7.45
CA ASP A 7 5.04 -16.75 -6.76
C ASP A 7 6.56 -16.47 -6.83
N ASN A 8 7.00 -15.60 -7.77
CA ASN A 8 8.41 -15.24 -7.97
C ASN A 8 8.62 -13.72 -8.11
N TYR A 9 7.83 -12.91 -7.44
CA TYR A 9 8.03 -11.47 -7.46
C TYR A 9 9.31 -11.09 -6.71
N ASP A 10 10.23 -10.42 -7.38
CA ASP A 10 11.58 -10.15 -6.87
C ASP A 10 11.69 -8.86 -6.03
N PHE A 11 10.59 -8.15 -5.84
CA PHE A 11 10.51 -6.91 -5.05
C PHE A 11 11.55 -5.85 -5.45
N ASN A 12 11.85 -5.74 -6.73
CA ASN A 12 12.71 -4.68 -7.26
C ASN A 12 11.91 -3.47 -7.79
N LYS A 13 10.59 -3.57 -7.79
CA LYS A 13 9.66 -2.53 -8.21
C LYS A 13 8.48 -2.42 -7.25
N ASN A 14 7.80 -1.29 -7.32
CA ASN A 14 6.49 -1.13 -6.71
C ASN A 14 5.44 -2.01 -7.40
N LEU A 15 4.39 -2.37 -6.69
CA LEU A 15 3.31 -3.17 -7.21
C LEU A 15 1.97 -2.50 -6.92
N VAL A 16 1.17 -2.28 -7.95
CA VAL A 16 -0.14 -1.63 -7.82
C VAL A 16 -1.22 -2.57 -8.32
N PHE A 17 -2.09 -2.99 -7.42
CA PHE A 17 -3.28 -3.79 -7.72
C PHE A 17 -4.48 -2.89 -7.91
N CYS A 18 -4.98 -2.81 -9.13
CA CYS A 18 -6.11 -1.98 -9.53
C CYS A 18 -7.34 -2.82 -9.85
N TRP A 19 -8.50 -2.17 -9.76
CA TRP A 19 -9.80 -2.58 -10.29
C TRP A 19 -10.45 -3.86 -9.71
N SER A 20 -11.79 -3.92 -9.91
CA SER A 20 -12.82 -4.82 -9.36
C SER A 20 -12.83 -4.91 -7.83
N ALA A 21 -13.97 -4.60 -7.25
CA ALA A 21 -14.22 -4.77 -5.82
C ALA A 21 -13.83 -6.19 -5.44
N TRP A 22 -12.79 -6.44 -4.59
CA TRP A 22 -12.76 -7.58 -3.70
C TRP A 22 -11.45 -8.20 -3.28
N VAL A 23 -11.62 -8.97 -2.27
CA VAL A 23 -10.85 -9.86 -1.40
C VAL A 23 -9.53 -10.38 -1.99
N TRP A 24 -9.49 -10.66 -3.30
CA TRP A 24 -8.31 -11.24 -3.93
C TRP A 24 -7.11 -10.30 -4.01
N LYS A 25 -7.30 -8.99 -4.22
CA LYS A 25 -6.20 -8.02 -4.26
C LYS A 25 -5.49 -7.97 -2.91
N THR A 26 -6.27 -7.70 -1.85
CA THR A 26 -5.78 -7.69 -0.48
C THR A 26 -5.18 -9.04 -0.09
N TYR A 27 -5.85 -10.15 -0.45
CA TYR A 27 -5.33 -11.49 -0.18
C TYR A 27 -3.98 -11.73 -0.86
N GLN A 28 -3.87 -11.44 -2.15
CA GLN A 28 -2.63 -11.61 -2.90
C GLN A 28 -1.52 -10.68 -2.39
N ALA A 29 -1.83 -9.43 -2.12
CA ALA A 29 -0.88 -8.48 -1.56
C ALA A 29 -0.35 -8.94 -0.18
N ARG A 30 -1.23 -9.46 0.68
CA ARG A 30 -0.84 -10.01 1.98
C ARG A 30 0.01 -11.27 1.84
N LYS A 31 -0.37 -12.17 0.94
CA LYS A 31 0.39 -13.38 0.66
C LYS A 31 1.81 -13.05 0.17
N LEU A 32 1.95 -12.06 -0.72
CA LEU A 32 3.26 -11.55 -1.14
C LEU A 32 4.05 -11.01 0.05
N LEU A 33 3.41 -10.20 0.87
CA LEU A 33 4.04 -9.63 2.06
C LEU A 33 4.48 -10.71 3.06
N GLU A 34 3.66 -11.74 3.27
CA GLU A 34 3.96 -12.86 4.17
C GLU A 34 5.16 -13.68 3.67
N ASN A 35 5.22 -13.94 2.37
CA ASN A 35 6.29 -14.72 1.75
C ASN A 35 7.63 -13.98 1.68
N TYR A 36 7.62 -12.66 1.82
CA TYR A 36 8.86 -11.89 1.82
C TYR A 36 9.64 -12.11 3.10
N ASN A 37 10.90 -12.49 2.95
CA ASN A 37 11.87 -12.58 4.04
C ASN A 37 13.26 -12.23 3.50
N ASN A 38 13.92 -11.26 4.13
CA ASN A 38 15.29 -10.91 3.83
C ASN A 38 16.11 -10.90 5.12
N SER A 39 16.98 -11.87 5.27
CA SER A 39 17.82 -12.04 6.47
C SER A 39 18.83 -10.89 6.72
N GLN A 40 19.05 -10.02 5.73
CA GLN A 40 19.93 -8.85 5.87
C GLN A 40 19.22 -7.65 6.46
N ILE A 41 17.89 -7.68 6.54
CA ILE A 41 17.08 -6.59 7.08
C ILE A 41 16.54 -7.01 8.45
N HIS A 42 16.67 -6.12 9.43
CA HIS A 42 16.12 -6.35 10.75
C HIS A 42 14.61 -6.64 10.68
N ASP A 43 14.12 -7.70 11.33
CA ASP A 43 12.74 -8.21 11.21
C ASP A 43 11.67 -7.13 11.33
N LYS A 44 11.81 -6.22 12.27
CA LYS A 44 10.85 -5.11 12.46
C LYS A 44 10.82 -4.10 11.31
N LEU A 45 11.85 -4.07 10.46
CA LEU A 45 11.96 -3.14 9.32
C LEU A 45 11.75 -3.81 7.97
N GLN A 46 11.42 -5.09 7.94
CA GLN A 46 11.21 -5.78 6.67
C GLN A 46 9.91 -5.35 6.00
N LYS A 47 8.82 -5.36 6.74
CA LYS A 47 7.48 -5.17 6.18
C LYS A 47 6.50 -4.54 7.17
N TYR A 48 5.59 -3.74 6.64
CA TYR A 48 4.49 -3.14 7.37
C TYR A 48 3.24 -3.07 6.51
N GLN A 49 2.07 -3.26 7.13
CA GLN A 49 0.78 -3.11 6.46
C GLN A 49 -0.03 -2.02 7.14
N ILE A 50 -0.65 -1.17 6.34
CA ILE A 50 -1.64 -0.20 6.77
C ILE A 50 -2.84 -0.20 5.84
N THR A 51 -4.04 -0.05 6.39
CA THR A 51 -5.25 0.16 5.60
C THR A 51 -5.52 1.65 5.45
N ASP A 52 -6.20 2.05 4.37
CA ASP A 52 -6.61 3.44 4.14
C ASP A 52 -7.42 4.01 5.31
N ALA A 53 -8.34 3.22 5.88
CA ALA A 53 -9.12 3.63 7.04
C ALA A 53 -8.23 3.95 8.27
N LYS A 54 -7.21 3.12 8.52
CA LYS A 54 -6.26 3.36 9.60
C LYS A 54 -5.40 4.58 9.34
N PHE A 55 -4.92 4.76 8.12
CA PHE A 55 -4.16 5.93 7.74
C PHE A 55 -4.96 7.22 7.92
N LYS A 56 -6.23 7.26 7.47
CA LYS A 56 -7.14 8.39 7.69
C LYS A 56 -7.34 8.71 9.17
N GLN A 57 -7.45 7.69 10.02
CA GLN A 57 -7.53 7.88 11.47
C GLN A 57 -6.26 8.54 12.03
N LEU A 58 -5.09 8.10 11.58
CA LEU A 58 -3.82 8.71 11.96
C LEU A 58 -3.73 10.17 11.52
N VAL A 59 -4.06 10.48 10.28
CA VAL A 59 -4.08 11.86 9.76
C VAL A 59 -5.01 12.75 10.58
N LYS A 60 -6.23 12.28 10.91
CA LYS A 60 -7.18 13.01 11.77
C LYS A 60 -6.63 13.29 13.17
N SER A 61 -5.85 12.38 13.74
CA SER A 61 -5.22 12.57 15.05
C SER A 61 -4.00 13.49 15.02
N ASN A 62 -3.68 14.06 13.85
CA ASN A 62 -2.54 14.96 13.66
C ASN A 62 -1.18 14.34 14.05
N TRP A 63 -1.07 13.04 13.86
CA TRP A 63 0.05 12.19 14.29
C TRP A 63 1.42 12.58 13.71
N LEU A 64 1.45 13.27 12.55
CA LEU A 64 2.71 13.80 11.98
C LEU A 64 3.32 14.89 12.86
N ASN A 65 2.52 15.58 13.65
CA ASN A 65 2.99 16.58 14.61
C ASN A 65 3.44 15.94 15.93
N LEU A 66 3.14 14.67 16.15
CA LEU A 66 3.63 13.90 17.29
C LEU A 66 5.08 13.44 17.03
N ARG A 67 5.97 14.36 16.59
CA ARG A 67 7.39 14.14 16.72
C ARG A 67 7.68 13.95 18.21
N LYS A 68 8.31 12.81 18.55
CA LYS A 68 8.73 12.53 19.92
C LYS A 68 9.35 13.77 20.55
N PRO A 69 8.93 14.11 21.78
CA PRO A 69 9.85 14.79 22.69
C PRO A 69 11.06 13.86 22.86
N GLU A 70 12.26 14.43 22.88
CA GLU A 70 13.54 13.70 23.00
C GLU A 70 13.62 12.73 24.21
N GLU A 71 12.70 12.86 25.17
CA GLU A 71 12.58 12.07 26.38
C GLU A 71 12.13 10.59 26.17
N TYR A 72 11.62 10.22 24.99
CA TYR A 72 11.13 8.86 24.72
C TYR A 72 12.05 7.99 23.84
N GLN A 73 13.34 8.28 23.79
CA GLN A 73 14.30 7.51 22.98
C GLN A 73 14.56 6.08 23.47
N SER A 74 13.99 5.65 24.59
CA SER A 74 14.30 4.33 25.18
C SER A 74 13.33 3.19 24.85
N SER A 75 12.20 3.44 24.19
CA SER A 75 11.29 2.35 23.78
C SER A 75 11.46 2.02 22.30
N ILE A 76 11.76 0.76 22.02
CA ILE A 76 11.97 0.17 20.69
C ILE A 76 10.68 0.12 19.85
N GLU A 77 9.61 0.76 20.26
CA GLU A 77 8.36 0.81 19.47
C GLU A 77 8.43 1.94 18.45
N LEU A 78 8.59 1.55 17.19
CA LEU A 78 8.50 2.47 16.05
C LEU A 78 7.05 2.95 15.90
N TYR A 79 6.88 4.26 15.78
CA TYR A 79 5.56 4.83 15.49
C TYR A 79 5.11 4.46 14.07
N PRO A 80 3.78 4.45 13.79
CA PRO A 80 3.25 4.12 12.48
C PRO A 80 3.92 4.89 11.33
N LEU A 81 4.21 6.19 11.50
CA LEU A 81 4.92 6.98 10.49
C LEU A 81 6.32 6.42 10.23
N GLU A 82 7.10 6.17 11.28
CA GLU A 82 8.44 5.63 11.14
C GLU A 82 8.41 4.26 10.45
N MET A 83 7.43 3.43 10.79
CA MET A 83 7.22 2.17 10.09
C MET A 83 6.96 2.41 8.61
N MET A 84 6.02 3.30 8.27
CA MET A 84 5.67 3.58 6.88
C MET A 84 6.83 4.12 6.04
N ILE A 85 7.72 4.92 6.60
CA ILE A 85 8.85 5.54 5.87
C ILE A 85 10.18 4.77 5.97
N ARG A 86 10.24 3.68 6.75
CA ARG A 86 11.50 2.95 7.01
C ARG A 86 11.47 1.48 6.64
N VAL A 87 10.31 0.83 6.64
CA VAL A 87 10.23 -0.59 6.27
C VAL A 87 10.57 -0.80 4.80
N TRP A 88 11.23 -1.92 4.51
CA TRP A 88 11.57 -2.26 3.14
C TRP A 88 10.35 -2.37 2.25
N ILE A 89 9.32 -3.10 2.69
CA ILE A 89 8.04 -3.21 1.97
C ILE A 89 6.90 -2.62 2.78
N LEU A 90 6.19 -1.67 2.20
CA LEU A 90 4.94 -1.14 2.72
C LEU A 90 3.77 -1.66 1.89
N LEU A 91 2.83 -2.38 2.53
CA LEU A 91 1.53 -2.67 1.95
C LEU A 91 0.54 -1.58 2.37
N TYR A 92 0.12 -0.77 1.41
CA TYR A 92 -0.97 0.19 1.57
C TYR A 92 -2.25 -0.43 0.99
N ASP A 93 -3.15 -0.87 1.88
CA ASP A 93 -4.32 -1.66 1.52
C ASP A 93 -5.56 -0.77 1.39
N ASP A 94 -6.29 -0.96 0.27
CA ASP A 94 -7.56 -0.29 -0.05
C ASP A 94 -7.45 1.23 -0.22
N LEU A 95 -6.37 1.68 -0.86
CA LEU A 95 -6.14 3.09 -1.15
C LEU A 95 -7.39 3.73 -1.77
N TRP A 96 -7.82 4.86 -1.20
CA TRP A 96 -8.99 5.61 -1.64
C TRP A 96 -10.33 4.90 -1.40
N SER A 97 -10.55 4.37 -0.23
CA SER A 97 -11.81 3.70 0.14
C SER A 97 -12.98 4.67 0.34
N SER A 98 -12.73 5.98 0.51
CA SER A 98 -13.73 7.03 0.73
C SER A 98 -13.11 8.42 0.48
N ASP A 99 -13.89 9.48 0.65
CA ASP A 99 -13.42 10.87 0.49
C ASP A 99 -12.16 11.16 1.32
N VAL A 100 -11.28 11.95 0.74
CA VAL A 100 -9.99 12.33 1.32
C VAL A 100 -9.91 13.84 1.54
N THR A 101 -9.12 14.24 2.54
CA THR A 101 -8.86 15.63 2.88
C THR A 101 -7.52 16.09 2.29
N GLU A 102 -7.29 17.40 2.20
CA GLU A 102 -5.97 17.94 1.82
C GLU A 102 -4.85 17.46 2.75
N ALA A 103 -5.14 17.35 4.05
CA ALA A 103 -4.19 16.81 5.02
C ALA A 103 -3.81 15.35 4.68
N TYR A 104 -4.77 14.53 4.29
CA TYR A 104 -4.51 13.16 3.84
C TYR A 104 -3.59 13.14 2.60
N LEU A 105 -3.89 13.97 1.59
CA LEU A 105 -3.08 14.01 0.36
C LEU A 105 -1.65 14.49 0.64
N ARG A 106 -1.49 15.51 1.49
CA ARG A 106 -0.18 16.01 1.92
C ARG A 106 0.63 14.93 2.63
N ASP A 107 0.01 14.23 3.57
CA ASP A 107 0.68 13.24 4.40
C ASP A 107 1.03 11.98 3.57
N LEU A 108 0.13 11.56 2.67
CA LEU A 108 0.41 10.48 1.72
C LEU A 108 1.58 10.84 0.81
N LEU A 109 1.58 12.05 0.24
CA LEU A 109 2.67 12.53 -0.62
C LEU A 109 4.00 12.51 0.12
N PHE A 110 4.03 12.99 1.35
CA PHE A 110 5.23 12.97 2.19
C PHE A 110 5.78 11.55 2.36
N ILE A 111 4.93 10.58 2.68
CA ILE A 111 5.36 9.19 2.85
C ILE A 111 5.91 8.62 1.54
N LEU A 112 5.22 8.87 0.42
CA LEU A 112 5.67 8.37 -0.89
C LEU A 112 7.03 8.99 -1.29
N ASP A 113 7.22 10.29 -1.08
CA ASP A 113 8.49 10.97 -1.38
C ASP A 113 9.64 10.40 -0.52
N GLU A 114 9.45 10.26 0.80
CA GLU A 114 10.42 9.64 1.70
C GLU A 114 10.82 8.21 1.28
N ARG A 115 9.86 7.43 0.80
CA ARG A 115 10.11 6.05 0.36
C ARG A 115 10.81 5.98 -0.98
N ILE A 116 10.50 6.89 -1.90
CA ILE A 116 11.18 7.00 -3.20
C ILE A 116 12.66 7.35 -2.99
N GLU A 117 12.96 8.32 -2.15
CA GLU A 117 14.34 8.71 -1.84
C GLU A 117 15.20 7.56 -1.28
N LYS A 118 14.55 6.64 -0.57
CA LYS A 118 15.20 5.48 0.06
C LYS A 118 15.11 4.20 -0.79
N TRP A 119 14.54 4.26 -1.99
CA TRP A 119 14.32 3.10 -2.87
C TRP A 119 13.52 1.96 -2.22
N LEU A 120 12.58 2.30 -1.34
CA LEU A 120 11.74 1.35 -0.62
C LEU A 120 10.53 0.94 -1.45
N ILE A 121 10.10 -0.30 -1.32
CA ILE A 121 9.06 -0.91 -2.14
C ILE A 121 7.66 -0.66 -1.57
N ASN A 122 6.74 -0.25 -2.45
CA ASN A 122 5.33 -0.11 -2.13
C ASN A 122 4.51 -1.19 -2.82
N ILE A 123 3.63 -1.84 -2.07
CA ILE A 123 2.53 -2.64 -2.60
C ILE A 123 1.26 -1.87 -2.29
N ILE A 124 0.51 -1.50 -3.31
CA ILE A 124 -0.70 -0.70 -3.16
C ILE A 124 -1.88 -1.48 -3.73
N THR A 125 -2.95 -1.63 -2.96
CA THR A 125 -4.22 -2.13 -3.48
C THR A 125 -5.23 -1.00 -3.55
N THR A 126 -6.05 -0.97 -4.60
CA THR A 126 -7.12 0.02 -4.76
C THR A 126 -8.31 -0.55 -5.51
N ASN A 127 -9.50 -0.04 -5.21
CA ASN A 127 -10.72 -0.34 -5.96
C ASN A 127 -10.93 0.60 -7.14
N LEU A 128 -10.04 1.57 -7.33
CA LEU A 128 -10.10 2.49 -8.46
C LEU A 128 -9.49 1.87 -9.71
N THR A 129 -10.07 2.19 -10.83
CA THR A 129 -9.44 1.99 -12.13
C THR A 129 -8.26 2.94 -12.30
N LYS A 130 -7.40 2.69 -13.29
CA LYS A 130 -6.29 3.61 -13.61
C LYS A 130 -6.80 5.02 -13.92
N ASP A 131 -7.90 5.14 -14.65
CA ASP A 131 -8.50 6.43 -15.04
C ASP A 131 -9.12 7.15 -13.84
N GLU A 132 -9.77 6.40 -12.95
CA GLU A 132 -10.29 6.96 -11.70
C GLU A 132 -9.17 7.41 -10.75
N LEU A 133 -8.06 6.69 -10.71
CA LEU A 133 -6.87 7.14 -9.98
C LEU A 133 -6.39 8.49 -10.52
N GLN A 134 -6.33 8.64 -11.85
CA GLN A 134 -5.90 9.88 -12.49
C GLN A 134 -6.85 11.06 -12.26
N THR A 135 -8.14 10.80 -12.12
CA THR A 135 -9.13 11.86 -11.88
C THR A 135 -9.27 12.24 -10.40
N LYS A 136 -9.11 11.28 -9.51
CA LYS A 136 -9.34 11.48 -8.07
C LYS A 136 -8.08 11.87 -7.29
N LEU A 137 -6.92 11.34 -7.67
CA LEU A 137 -5.64 11.74 -7.11
C LEU A 137 -5.02 12.86 -7.96
N ASN A 138 -4.30 13.76 -7.31
CA ASN A 138 -3.53 14.75 -8.08
C ASN A 138 -2.34 14.08 -8.79
N GLU A 139 -1.90 14.68 -9.89
CA GLU A 139 -0.81 14.15 -10.73
C GLU A 139 0.48 13.85 -9.94
N ARG A 140 0.75 14.62 -8.91
CA ARG A 140 1.94 14.45 -8.08
C ARG A 140 1.92 13.12 -7.33
N ILE A 141 0.79 12.73 -6.75
CA ILE A 141 0.64 11.46 -6.03
C ILE A 141 0.68 10.29 -7.01
N ILE A 142 -0.03 10.41 -8.15
CA ILE A 142 -0.06 9.36 -9.16
C ILE A 142 1.33 9.09 -9.71
N SER A 143 2.09 10.13 -10.03
CA SER A 143 3.45 9.97 -10.53
C SER A 143 4.34 9.20 -9.55
N ARG A 144 4.14 9.37 -8.22
CA ARG A 144 4.88 8.62 -7.19
C ARG A 144 4.41 7.16 -7.08
N ILE A 145 3.09 6.96 -7.12
CA ILE A 145 2.51 5.61 -7.06
C ILE A 145 2.96 4.77 -8.27
N LEU A 146 2.97 5.37 -9.46
CA LEU A 146 3.32 4.66 -10.70
C LEU A 146 4.82 4.65 -11.00
N LEU A 147 5.62 5.41 -10.26
CA LEU A 147 7.07 5.42 -10.44
C LEU A 147 7.67 4.04 -10.20
N ASN A 148 8.31 3.48 -11.21
CA ASN A 148 8.90 2.14 -11.16
C ASN A 148 7.93 1.07 -10.62
N SER A 149 6.70 1.05 -11.17
CA SER A 149 5.62 0.16 -10.70
C SER A 149 5.15 -0.80 -11.77
N ASP A 150 4.94 -2.04 -11.38
CA ASP A 150 4.15 -2.99 -12.15
C ASP A 150 2.67 -2.85 -11.73
N VAL A 151 1.78 -2.62 -12.71
CA VAL A 151 0.34 -2.45 -12.46
C VAL A 151 -0.39 -3.73 -12.84
N VAL A 152 -1.01 -4.37 -11.87
CA VAL A 152 -1.81 -5.57 -12.05
C VAL A 152 -3.29 -5.19 -12.05
N ILE A 153 -3.96 -5.45 -13.17
CA ILE A 153 -5.39 -5.17 -13.33
C ILE A 153 -6.16 -6.46 -13.17
N PHE A 154 -6.99 -6.53 -12.12
CA PHE A 154 -7.90 -7.64 -11.91
C PHE A 154 -9.21 -7.36 -12.67
N ASN A 155 -9.36 -7.99 -13.83
CA ASN A 155 -10.53 -7.83 -14.69
C ASN A 155 -11.50 -9.01 -14.45
N TRP A 156 -12.26 -8.95 -13.35
CA TRP A 156 -13.25 -9.99 -13.05
C TRP A 156 -14.62 -9.38 -12.75
N GLU A 157 -15.64 -9.94 -13.43
CA GLU A 157 -17.04 -9.69 -13.07
C GLU A 157 -17.30 -10.16 -11.64
N ASP A 158 -17.99 -9.35 -10.85
CA ASP A 158 -18.38 -9.71 -9.48
C ASP A 158 -19.36 -10.88 -9.49
N LYS A 159 -18.84 -12.09 -9.38
CA LYS A 159 -19.60 -13.34 -9.38
C LYS A 159 -20.60 -13.49 -8.23
N ARG A 160 -20.63 -12.55 -7.28
CA ARG A 160 -21.65 -12.53 -6.22
C ARG A 160 -22.99 -12.01 -6.69
N LEU A 161 -22.99 -11.22 -7.75
CA LEU A 161 -24.21 -10.70 -8.37
C LEU A 161 -24.86 -11.75 -9.29
N THR A 162 -24.11 -12.79 -9.68
CA THR A 162 -24.62 -13.92 -10.44
C THR A 162 -24.68 -15.13 -9.52
N ASN A 163 -25.88 -15.62 -9.22
CA ASN A 163 -26.14 -16.83 -8.43
C ASN A 163 -25.64 -18.12 -9.10
N THR A 164 -24.56 -18.09 -9.84
CA THR A 164 -24.03 -19.23 -10.57
C THR A 164 -22.69 -19.65 -9.96
N LYS A 165 -22.73 -20.83 -9.32
CA LYS A 165 -21.56 -21.59 -8.87
C LYS A 165 -20.72 -22.01 -10.07
N TYR A 166 -19.65 -21.34 -10.39
CA TYR A 166 -18.54 -21.91 -11.15
C TYR A 166 -17.23 -21.37 -10.59
N TYR A 167 -16.51 -22.26 -9.92
CA TYR A 167 -15.11 -22.05 -9.54
C TYR A 167 -14.27 -22.53 -10.73
N ASN A 168 -13.73 -21.64 -11.54
CA ASN A 168 -12.62 -21.94 -12.42
C ASN A 168 -11.42 -21.15 -11.90
N PHE A 169 -10.50 -21.88 -11.29
CA PHE A 169 -9.20 -21.40 -10.85
C PHE A 169 -8.19 -21.50 -11.99
#